data_0b26476a4a28e3f0a2313fc68db32aa3
#
_entry.id   0b26476a4a28e3f0a2313fc68db32aa3
#
_cell.length_a   1.000
_cell.length_b   1.000
_cell.length_c   1.000
_cell.angle_alpha   90.00
_cell.angle_beta   90.00
_cell.angle_gamma   90.00
#
_symmetry.space_group_name_H-M   'P 1'
#
loop_
_entity.id
_entity.type
_entity.pdbx_description
1 polymer ?
#
loop_
_entity_poly.entity_id
_entity_poly.type
_entity_poly.pdbx_seq_one_letter_code
_entity_poly.pdbx_strand_id
1 'polypeptide(L)'
;EYIALDIQRYAPHPFRDIYLHIECASANLGLIWLQQIAPARVDDYVCRIFQQLWRDHVDISDLSVITEQLQQILGEAEFAPTHWHDFVQSSGSDALDKAYDKASELGVTYAPTFFLGEEPFQGRAQLPLISARLNAGI
;
A
#
# COMPACT_ATOMS: atom_id res chain seq x y z
N GLU A 1 7.46 18.53 12.38
CA GLU A 1 7.42 18.45 13.87
C GLU A 1 6.02 18.05 14.37
N TYR A 2 4.94 18.76 13.98
CA TYR A 2 3.56 18.45 14.39
C TYR A 2 3.10 17.04 13.98
N ILE A 3 3.37 16.61 12.76
CA ILE A 3 2.97 15.27 12.25
C ILE A 3 3.60 14.15 13.10
N ALA A 4 4.87 14.26 13.46
CA ALA A 4 5.54 13.27 14.30
C ALA A 4 4.91 13.19 15.70
N LEU A 5 4.56 14.33 16.30
CA LEU A 5 3.87 14.38 17.57
C LEU A 5 2.45 13.79 17.51
N ASP A 6 1.74 14.05 16.41
CA ASP A 6 0.38 13.52 16.21
C ASP A 6 0.42 11.99 16.05
N ILE A 7 1.36 11.47 15.28
CA ILE A 7 1.58 10.03 15.16
C ILE A 7 1.90 9.40 16.51
N GLN A 8 2.83 9.98 17.29
CA GLN A 8 3.19 9.46 18.60
C GLN A 8 2.02 9.39 19.59
N ARG A 9 1.04 10.31 19.48
CA ARG A 9 -0.16 10.32 20.33
C ARG A 9 -1.11 9.16 20.05
N TYR A 10 -1.17 8.70 18.81
CA TYR A 10 -2.15 7.71 18.36
C TYR A 10 -1.54 6.35 18.04
N ALA A 11 -0.21 6.27 17.91
CA ALA A 11 0.47 5.04 17.62
C ALA A 11 0.55 4.15 18.87
N PRO A 12 0.15 2.88 18.79
CA PRO A 12 0.24 1.94 19.90
C PRO A 12 1.69 1.49 20.20
N HIS A 13 2.62 1.75 19.29
CA HIS A 13 4.02 1.32 19.36
C HIS A 13 4.97 2.41 18.88
N PRO A 14 6.27 2.37 19.25
CA PRO A 14 7.28 3.24 18.67
C PRO A 14 7.32 3.11 17.15
N PHE A 15 7.45 4.24 16.47
CA PHE A 15 7.48 4.30 15.01
C PHE A 15 8.90 4.50 14.51
N ARG A 16 9.14 3.99 13.29
CA ARG A 16 10.28 4.38 12.47
C ARG A 16 10.23 5.89 12.20
N ASP A 17 11.39 6.51 11.99
CA ASP A 17 11.46 7.91 11.58
C ASP A 17 10.64 8.13 10.29
N ILE A 18 9.57 8.92 10.41
CA ILE A 18 8.65 9.21 9.30
C ILE A 18 9.25 10.10 8.20
N TYR A 19 10.39 10.73 8.49
CA TYR A 19 11.11 11.57 7.52
C TYR A 19 12.18 10.79 6.75
N LEU A 20 12.37 9.52 7.06
CA LEU A 20 13.25 8.65 6.31
C LEU A 20 12.70 8.46 4.89
N HIS A 21 13.56 8.66 3.88
CA HIS A 21 13.20 8.29 2.52
C HIS A 21 13.01 6.78 2.42
N ILE A 22 11.84 6.35 1.94
CA ILE A 22 11.48 4.94 1.81
C ILE A 22 11.22 4.67 0.33
N GLU A 23 12.00 3.74 -0.23
CA GLU A 23 11.75 3.24 -1.57
C GLU A 23 10.64 2.17 -1.53
N CYS A 24 9.55 2.41 -2.24
CA CYS A 24 8.35 1.56 -2.17
C CYS A 24 8.08 0.78 -3.47
N ALA A 25 8.93 0.87 -4.48
CA ALA A 25 8.67 0.26 -5.78
C ALA A 25 8.42 -1.24 -5.69
N SER A 26 9.26 -1.98 -4.95
CA SER A 26 9.11 -3.43 -4.76
C SER A 26 7.81 -3.79 -4.07
N ALA A 27 7.43 -3.07 -3.01
CA ALA A 27 6.16 -3.28 -2.31
C ALA A 27 4.96 -2.97 -3.22
N ASN A 28 5.03 -1.92 -4.03
CA ASN A 28 3.99 -1.57 -5.00
C ASN A 28 3.85 -2.61 -6.12
N LEU A 29 4.96 -3.18 -6.61
CA LEU A 29 4.93 -4.29 -7.55
C LEU A 29 4.19 -5.50 -6.96
N GLY A 30 4.49 -5.86 -5.72
CA GLY A 30 3.78 -6.94 -5.01
C GLY A 30 2.28 -6.68 -4.89
N LEU A 31 1.90 -5.44 -4.57
CA LEU A 31 0.49 -5.02 -4.51
C LEU A 31 -0.21 -5.18 -5.86
N ILE A 32 0.38 -4.64 -6.94
CA ILE A 32 -0.20 -4.68 -8.28
C ILE A 32 -0.34 -6.12 -8.78
N TRP A 33 0.68 -6.96 -8.56
CA TRP A 33 0.61 -8.37 -8.93
C TRP A 33 -0.48 -9.10 -8.16
N LEU A 34 -0.57 -8.90 -6.85
CA LEU A 34 -1.57 -9.53 -6.00
C LEU A 34 -3.00 -9.10 -6.37
N GLN A 35 -3.22 -7.85 -6.74
CA GLN A 35 -4.52 -7.36 -7.24
C GLN A 35 -5.00 -8.12 -8.47
N GLN A 36 -4.07 -8.61 -9.32
CA GLN A 36 -4.40 -9.34 -10.54
C GLN A 36 -4.75 -10.81 -10.26
N ILE A 37 -4.04 -11.46 -9.31
CA ILE A 37 -4.15 -12.91 -9.12
C ILE A 37 -5.00 -13.32 -7.92
N ALA A 38 -5.02 -12.52 -6.85
CA ALA A 38 -5.72 -12.82 -5.61
C ALA A 38 -6.22 -11.53 -4.92
N PRO A 39 -7.16 -10.78 -5.52
CA PRO A 39 -7.62 -9.49 -5.00
C PRO A 39 -8.17 -9.56 -3.57
N ALA A 40 -8.71 -10.70 -3.14
CA ALA A 40 -9.19 -10.92 -1.77
C ALA A 40 -8.07 -10.90 -0.71
N ARG A 41 -6.80 -11.01 -1.10
CA ARG A 41 -5.64 -10.99 -0.20
C ARG A 41 -4.95 -9.62 -0.09
N VAL A 42 -5.45 -8.63 -0.82
CA VAL A 42 -4.83 -7.28 -0.90
C VAL A 42 -4.79 -6.62 0.49
N ASP A 43 -5.88 -6.68 1.25
CA ASP A 43 -5.93 -6.05 2.57
C ASP A 43 -4.93 -6.69 3.54
N ASP A 44 -4.79 -8.01 3.53
CA ASP A 44 -3.80 -8.74 4.33
C ASP A 44 -2.37 -8.30 3.96
N TYR A 45 -2.10 -8.15 2.66
CA TYR A 45 -0.81 -7.70 2.16
C TYR A 45 -0.50 -6.28 2.62
N VAL A 46 -1.41 -5.34 2.40
CA VAL A 46 -1.23 -3.93 2.79
C VAL A 46 -0.96 -3.82 4.29
N CYS A 47 -1.81 -4.45 5.12
CA CYS A 47 -1.62 -4.43 6.57
C CYS A 47 -0.25 -4.98 6.97
N ARG A 48 0.19 -6.07 6.36
CA ARG A 48 1.48 -6.71 6.66
C ARG A 48 2.66 -5.84 6.25
N ILE A 49 2.66 -5.26 5.04
CA ILE A 49 3.73 -4.36 4.58
C ILE A 49 3.85 -3.13 5.49
N PHE A 50 2.73 -2.53 5.89
CA PHE A 50 2.75 -1.40 6.83
C PHE A 50 3.29 -1.80 8.21
N GLN A 51 2.95 -2.97 8.74
CA GLN A 51 3.51 -3.47 9.99
C GLN A 51 5.02 -3.67 9.89
N GLN A 52 5.48 -4.33 8.84
CA GLN A 52 6.92 -4.55 8.62
C GLN A 52 7.68 -3.25 8.50
N LEU A 53 7.17 -2.29 7.72
CA LEU A 53 7.82 -1.01 7.52
C LEU A 53 7.90 -0.21 8.83
N TRP A 54 6.76 -0.01 9.49
CA TRP A 54 6.64 0.97 10.57
C TRP A 54 6.93 0.41 11.95
N ARG A 55 6.60 -0.84 12.21
CA ARG A 55 6.79 -1.49 13.51
C ARG A 55 8.07 -2.33 13.57
N ASP A 56 8.28 -3.15 12.53
CA ASP A 56 9.34 -4.16 12.54
C ASP A 56 10.63 -3.65 11.86
N HIS A 57 10.58 -2.46 11.26
CA HIS A 57 11.71 -1.77 10.60
C HIS A 57 12.36 -2.56 9.46
N VAL A 58 11.57 -3.39 8.79
CA VAL A 58 12.02 -4.19 7.65
C VAL A 58 12.17 -3.31 6.42
N ASP A 59 13.16 -3.62 5.60
CA ASP A 59 13.38 -2.95 4.32
C ASP A 59 12.44 -3.49 3.24
N ILE A 60 11.37 -2.75 2.95
CA ILE A 60 10.38 -3.12 1.92
C ILE A 60 10.82 -2.79 0.49
N SER A 61 11.99 -2.20 0.30
CA SER A 61 12.60 -2.02 -1.03
C SER A 61 13.24 -3.30 -1.55
N ASP A 62 13.58 -4.23 -0.65
CA ASP A 62 14.15 -5.53 -1.01
C ASP A 62 13.07 -6.44 -1.61
N LEU A 63 13.26 -6.80 -2.89
CA LEU A 63 12.36 -7.68 -3.61
C LEU A 63 12.25 -9.07 -2.98
N SER A 64 13.30 -9.56 -2.32
CA SER A 64 13.29 -10.85 -1.64
C SER A 64 12.33 -10.84 -0.45
N VAL A 65 12.27 -9.74 0.30
CA VAL A 65 11.31 -9.53 1.39
C VAL A 65 9.88 -9.56 0.85
N ILE A 66 9.62 -8.85 -0.23
CA ILE A 66 8.27 -8.83 -0.85
C ILE A 66 7.87 -10.22 -1.36
N THR A 67 8.80 -10.94 -1.99
CA THR A 67 8.58 -12.31 -2.44
C THR A 67 8.18 -13.23 -1.29
N GLU A 68 8.88 -13.15 -0.17
CA GLU A 68 8.56 -13.92 1.04
C GLU A 68 7.17 -13.57 1.58
N GLN A 69 6.79 -12.28 1.61
CA GLN A 69 5.47 -11.87 2.07
C GLN A 69 4.35 -12.40 1.18
N LEU A 70 4.53 -12.33 -0.14
CA LEU A 70 3.57 -12.89 -1.10
C LEU A 70 3.41 -14.40 -0.91
N GLN A 71 4.51 -15.13 -0.73
CA GLN A 71 4.49 -16.56 -0.47
C GLN A 71 3.75 -16.90 0.85
N GLN A 72 3.98 -16.14 1.91
CA GLN A 72 3.30 -16.35 3.20
C GLN A 72 1.80 -16.05 3.12
N ILE A 73 1.38 -15.08 2.33
CA ILE A 73 -0.03 -14.67 2.18
C ILE A 73 -0.80 -15.67 1.31
N LEU A 74 -0.20 -16.12 0.22
CA LEU A 74 -0.84 -17.04 -0.73
C LEU A 74 -0.69 -18.51 -0.31
N GLY A 75 0.37 -18.84 0.44
CA GLY A 75 0.76 -20.20 0.74
C GLY A 75 1.39 -20.92 -0.46
N GLU A 76 1.98 -22.09 -0.19
CA GLU A 76 2.71 -22.85 -1.21
C GLU A 76 1.84 -23.32 -2.37
N ALA A 77 0.54 -23.51 -2.14
CA ALA A 77 -0.37 -24.00 -3.18
C ALA A 77 -0.79 -22.92 -4.20
N GLU A 78 -0.84 -21.66 -3.78
CA GLU A 78 -1.32 -20.55 -4.62
C GLU A 78 -0.16 -19.66 -5.13
N PHE A 79 0.97 -19.65 -4.44
CA PHE A 79 2.13 -18.85 -4.85
C PHE A 79 2.87 -19.53 -6.00
N ALA A 80 2.94 -18.85 -7.14
CA ALA A 80 3.67 -19.31 -8.33
C ALA A 80 4.96 -18.47 -8.51
N PRO A 81 6.12 -18.94 -8.01
CA PRO A 81 7.38 -18.16 -8.04
C PRO A 81 7.80 -17.72 -9.45
N THR A 82 7.58 -18.57 -10.45
CA THR A 82 7.90 -18.27 -11.86
C THR A 82 7.02 -17.13 -12.37
N HIS A 83 5.73 -17.15 -12.11
CA HIS A 83 4.82 -16.08 -12.54
C HIS A 83 5.14 -14.74 -11.88
N TRP A 84 5.49 -14.74 -10.59
CA TRP A 84 5.95 -13.54 -9.89
C TRP A 84 7.26 -13.01 -10.50
N HIS A 85 8.25 -13.88 -10.69
CA HIS A 85 9.52 -13.51 -11.31
C HIS A 85 9.33 -12.93 -12.72
N ASP A 86 8.53 -13.60 -13.55
CA ASP A 86 8.25 -13.16 -14.93
C ASP A 86 7.53 -11.79 -14.94
N PHE A 87 6.59 -11.58 -14.02
CA PHE A 87 5.93 -10.28 -13.86
C PHE A 87 6.94 -9.18 -13.54
N VAL A 88 7.79 -9.39 -12.54
CA VAL A 88 8.82 -8.41 -12.14
C VAL A 88 9.78 -8.10 -13.29
N GLN A 89 10.21 -9.11 -14.04
CA GLN A 89 11.21 -8.96 -15.12
C GLN A 89 10.64 -8.42 -16.43
N SER A 90 9.34 -8.52 -16.66
CA SER A 90 8.74 -8.15 -17.96
C SER A 90 7.75 -7.00 -17.87
N SER A 91 6.62 -7.19 -17.17
CA SER A 91 5.48 -6.28 -17.21
C SER A 91 5.33 -5.42 -15.94
N GLY A 92 6.09 -5.70 -14.89
CA GLY A 92 5.95 -5.04 -13.60
C GLY A 92 6.22 -3.53 -13.66
N SER A 93 7.28 -3.11 -14.34
CA SER A 93 7.60 -1.68 -14.51
C SER A 93 6.48 -0.94 -15.22
N ASP A 94 6.00 -1.45 -16.34
CA ASP A 94 4.90 -0.84 -17.09
C ASP A 94 3.60 -0.79 -16.27
N ALA A 95 3.34 -1.81 -15.48
CA ALA A 95 2.16 -1.86 -14.61
C ALA A 95 2.25 -0.81 -13.48
N LEU A 96 3.44 -0.59 -12.94
CA LEU A 96 3.72 0.43 -11.93
C LEU A 96 3.56 1.84 -12.50
N ASP A 97 4.13 2.10 -13.69
CA ASP A 97 4.02 3.38 -14.38
C ASP A 97 2.54 3.71 -14.69
N LYS A 98 1.79 2.75 -15.20
CA LYS A 98 0.33 2.91 -15.43
C LYS A 98 -0.45 3.20 -14.14
N ALA A 99 -0.05 2.63 -13.02
CA ALA A 99 -0.70 2.92 -11.74
C ALA A 99 -0.43 4.35 -11.27
N TYR A 100 0.79 4.86 -11.47
CA TYR A 100 1.14 6.25 -11.18
C TYR A 100 0.45 7.23 -12.12
N ASP A 101 0.42 6.94 -13.42
CA ASP A 101 -0.28 7.75 -14.41
C ASP A 101 -1.76 7.88 -14.05
N LYS A 102 -2.41 6.76 -13.74
CA LYS A 102 -3.81 6.73 -13.30
C LYS A 102 -4.06 7.55 -12.04
N ALA A 103 -3.18 7.46 -11.05
CA ALA A 103 -3.28 8.25 -9.84
C ALA A 103 -3.15 9.76 -10.15
N SER A 104 -2.22 10.12 -11.05
CA SER A 104 -2.04 11.50 -11.53
C SER A 104 -3.26 12.02 -12.29
N GLU A 105 -3.83 11.23 -13.20
CA GLU A 105 -5.05 11.56 -13.94
C GLU A 105 -6.25 11.79 -13.01
N LEU A 106 -6.34 11.04 -11.92
CA LEU A 106 -7.36 11.21 -10.88
C LEU A 106 -7.08 12.40 -9.95
N GLY A 107 -5.99 13.15 -10.16
CA GLY A 107 -5.61 14.29 -9.34
C GLY A 107 -5.11 13.93 -7.94
N VAL A 108 -4.61 12.71 -7.75
CA VAL A 108 -4.02 12.29 -6.47
C VAL A 108 -2.67 12.97 -6.29
N THR A 109 -2.63 13.97 -5.43
CA THR A 109 -1.42 14.74 -5.11
C THR A 109 -0.93 14.53 -3.68
N TYR A 110 -1.71 13.82 -2.87
CA TYR A 110 -1.44 13.60 -1.45
C TYR A 110 -1.94 12.23 -0.99
N ALA A 111 -1.22 11.61 -0.07
CA ALA A 111 -1.61 10.32 0.53
C ALA A 111 -1.93 10.51 2.04
N PRO A 112 -2.99 9.86 2.54
CA PRO A 112 -3.98 9.10 1.80
C PRO A 112 -4.99 9.99 1.06
N THR A 113 -5.42 9.57 -0.13
CA THR A 113 -6.57 10.16 -0.83
C THR A 113 -7.67 9.10 -0.94
N PHE A 114 -8.87 9.46 -0.54
CA PHE A 114 -10.06 8.62 -0.59
C PHE A 114 -11.00 9.14 -1.68
N PHE A 115 -11.71 8.25 -2.34
CA PHE A 115 -12.74 8.61 -3.31
C PHE A 115 -14.09 8.09 -2.84
N LEU A 116 -15.09 8.96 -2.81
CA LEU A 116 -16.48 8.59 -2.62
C LEU A 116 -17.23 8.93 -3.92
N GLY A 117 -17.45 7.93 -4.76
CA GLY A 117 -17.78 8.16 -6.16
C GLY A 117 -16.63 8.85 -6.89
N GLU A 118 -16.88 10.02 -7.47
CA GLU A 118 -15.88 10.82 -8.16
C GLU A 118 -15.25 11.91 -7.27
N GLU A 119 -15.77 12.11 -6.06
CA GLU A 119 -15.31 13.17 -5.16
C GLU A 119 -14.08 12.74 -4.37
N PRO A 120 -12.93 13.45 -4.48
CA PRO A 120 -11.72 13.13 -3.73
C PRO A 120 -11.72 13.77 -2.34
N PHE A 121 -11.24 13.03 -1.35
CA PHE A 121 -11.01 13.46 0.02
C PHE A 121 -9.56 13.22 0.38
N GLN A 122 -8.81 14.28 0.66
CA GLN A 122 -7.39 14.19 0.94
C GLN A 122 -7.10 14.23 2.45
N GLY A 123 -6.32 13.26 2.90
CA GLY A 123 -5.83 13.18 4.27
C GLY A 123 -6.81 12.54 5.26
N ARG A 124 -6.25 12.06 6.36
CA ARG A 124 -6.97 11.36 7.43
C ARG A 124 -8.08 12.22 8.08
N ALA A 125 -7.93 13.52 8.10
CA ALA A 125 -8.91 14.44 8.69
C ALA A 125 -10.29 14.37 8.02
N GLN A 126 -10.37 13.82 6.81
CA GLN A 126 -11.63 13.67 6.07
C GLN A 126 -12.44 12.42 6.47
N LEU A 127 -11.84 11.47 7.17
CA LEU A 127 -12.51 10.21 7.53
C LEU A 127 -13.85 10.38 8.27
N PRO A 128 -14.02 11.32 9.24
CA PRO A 128 -15.32 11.53 9.88
C PRO A 128 -16.40 11.98 8.88
N LEU A 129 -16.05 12.84 7.91
CA LEU A 129 -16.99 13.30 6.88
C LEU A 129 -17.36 12.17 5.92
N ILE A 130 -16.37 11.37 5.47
CA ILE A 130 -16.60 10.20 4.63
C ILE A 130 -17.53 9.22 5.35
N SER A 131 -17.25 8.90 6.61
CA SER A 131 -18.08 8.01 7.43
C SER A 131 -19.51 8.52 7.59
N ALA A 132 -19.68 9.82 7.82
CA ALA A 132 -21.01 10.43 7.92
C ALA A 132 -21.80 10.30 6.62
N ARG A 133 -21.16 10.53 5.46
CA ARG A 133 -21.80 10.38 4.14
C ARG A 133 -22.20 8.95 3.83
N LEU A 134 -21.30 7.98 4.09
CA LEU A 134 -21.61 6.56 3.90
C LEU A 134 -22.80 6.10 4.75
N ASN A 135 -22.89 6.58 6.00
CA ASN A 135 -24.00 6.27 6.88
C ASN A 135 -25.33 6.96 6.47
N ALA A 136 -25.24 8.09 5.76
CA ALA A 136 -26.41 8.79 5.22
C ALA A 136 -26.89 8.22 3.88
N GLY A 137 -26.16 7.27 3.29
CA GLY A 137 -26.52 6.64 2.02
C GLY A 137 -26.29 7.55 0.79
N ILE A 138 -25.35 8.48 0.92
CA ILE A 138 -24.99 9.43 -0.15
C ILE A 138 -23.64 9.02 -0.74
#